data_5ba1058b37fb968e898aa34d43a72449
#
_entry.id   5ba1058b37fb968e898aa34d43a72449
#
_cell.length_a   1.000
_cell.length_b   1.000
_cell.length_c   1.000
_cell.angle_alpha   90.00
_cell.angle_beta   90.00
_cell.angle_gamma   90.00
#
_symmetry.space_group_name_H-M   'P 1'
#
loop_
_entity.id
_entity.type
_entity.pdbx_description
1 polymer ?
#
loop_
_entity_poly.entity_id
_entity_poly.type
_entity_poly.pdbx_seq_one_letter_code
_entity_poly.pdbx_strand_id
1 'polypeptide(L)'
;MTHSCKPKPITELIPGGSVENRYRFLKEIVEAIITVFPADRVGVRLSPNSAFNDMGSPDYREDFLYIAGQLNAYGLAYLHLVEGVAYGFHELGTPVMIGEFRDVFAGPLVGNCGYTQEQAETALSSQVADLIAFGRDFISNPDLVERFTNGWPLNPPAEVAVWYSFGPEGYIDFPTYQESQAIS
;
A
#
# COMPACT_ATOMS: atom_id res chain seq x y z
N MET A 1 -27.16 -38.67 -6.75
CA MET A 1 -26.63 -38.22 -5.44
C MET A 1 -26.90 -36.73 -5.34
N THR A 2 -27.95 -36.37 -4.62
CA THR A 2 -28.33 -34.97 -4.42
C THR A 2 -27.43 -34.39 -3.31
N HIS A 3 -26.51 -33.49 -3.72
CA HIS A 3 -25.76 -32.70 -2.73
C HIS A 3 -26.74 -31.75 -2.06
N SER A 4 -27.14 -32.10 -0.84
CA SER A 4 -27.91 -31.23 0.05
C SER A 4 -26.99 -30.05 0.46
N CYS A 5 -27.13 -28.95 -0.24
CA CYS A 5 -26.50 -27.66 0.19
C CYS A 5 -27.27 -27.16 1.41
N LYS A 6 -26.84 -27.53 2.62
CA LYS A 6 -27.37 -26.93 3.84
C LYS A 6 -26.90 -25.47 3.88
N PRO A 7 -27.81 -24.50 4.11
CA PRO A 7 -27.40 -23.12 4.28
C PRO A 7 -26.43 -23.03 5.46
N LYS A 8 -25.29 -22.35 5.23
CA LYS A 8 -24.33 -22.07 6.32
C LYS A 8 -25.00 -21.20 7.37
N PRO A 9 -24.71 -21.40 8.67
CA PRO A 9 -25.23 -20.54 9.73
C PRO A 9 -24.82 -19.08 9.48
N ILE A 10 -25.72 -18.15 9.78
CA ILE A 10 -25.50 -16.68 9.54
C ILE A 10 -24.21 -16.19 10.18
N THR A 11 -23.80 -16.76 11.31
CA THR A 11 -22.53 -16.46 11.99
C THR A 11 -21.29 -16.79 11.16
N GLU A 12 -21.37 -17.67 10.19
CA GLU A 12 -20.28 -17.98 9.24
C GLU A 12 -20.25 -17.03 8.03
N LEU A 13 -21.31 -16.23 7.84
CA LEU A 13 -21.43 -15.30 6.72
C LEU A 13 -20.99 -13.86 7.06
N ILE A 14 -20.87 -13.52 8.35
CA ILE A 14 -20.48 -12.17 8.79
C ILE A 14 -18.95 -12.15 8.96
N PRO A 15 -18.21 -11.29 8.24
CA PRO A 15 -16.79 -11.06 8.50
C PRO A 15 -16.60 -10.52 9.92
N GLY A 16 -15.73 -11.16 10.71
CA GLY A 16 -15.46 -10.82 12.10
C GLY A 16 -15.04 -12.03 12.92
N GLY A 17 -14.70 -11.86 14.19
CA GLY A 17 -14.26 -12.95 15.06
C GLY A 17 -12.81 -13.35 14.83
N SER A 18 -12.52 -14.62 14.49
CA SER A 18 -11.15 -15.09 14.29
C SER A 18 -10.45 -14.43 13.09
N VAL A 19 -9.12 -14.43 13.09
CA VAL A 19 -8.32 -13.84 11.99
C VAL A 19 -8.64 -14.51 10.65
N GLU A 20 -8.88 -15.81 10.62
CA GLU A 20 -9.26 -16.54 9.40
C GLU A 20 -10.60 -16.04 8.85
N ASN A 21 -11.55 -15.73 9.73
CA ASN A 21 -12.85 -15.22 9.31
C ASN A 21 -12.78 -13.75 8.87
N ARG A 22 -11.92 -12.94 9.49
CA ARG A 22 -11.63 -11.56 9.04
C ARG A 22 -10.95 -11.56 7.66
N TYR A 23 -10.02 -12.47 7.42
CA TYR A 23 -9.36 -12.66 6.13
C TYR A 23 -10.30 -13.16 5.03
N ARG A 24 -11.35 -13.91 5.37
CA ARG A 24 -12.23 -14.58 4.40
C ARG A 24 -12.75 -13.66 3.30
N PHE A 25 -13.16 -12.45 3.62
CA PHE A 25 -13.68 -11.49 2.63
C PHE A 25 -12.61 -11.14 1.57
N LEU A 26 -11.41 -10.81 2.01
CA LEU A 26 -10.30 -10.53 1.08
C LEU A 26 -9.94 -11.78 0.27
N LYS A 27 -9.91 -12.95 0.90
CA LYS A 27 -9.66 -14.23 0.24
C LYS A 27 -10.66 -14.47 -0.90
N GLU A 28 -11.95 -14.36 -0.63
CA GLU A 28 -13.01 -14.58 -1.62
C GLU A 28 -12.90 -13.58 -2.79
N ILE A 29 -12.52 -12.33 -2.55
CA ILE A 29 -12.26 -11.33 -3.59
C ILE A 29 -11.06 -11.74 -4.45
N VAL A 30 -9.92 -12.08 -3.83
CA VAL A 30 -8.71 -12.49 -4.55
C VAL A 30 -9.01 -13.73 -5.39
N GLU A 31 -9.64 -14.75 -4.81
CA GLU A 31 -10.02 -15.98 -5.51
C GLU A 31 -10.95 -15.72 -6.68
N ALA A 32 -11.92 -14.81 -6.54
CA ALA A 32 -12.80 -14.43 -7.66
C ALA A 32 -12.02 -13.70 -8.77
N ILE A 33 -11.13 -12.78 -8.43
CA ILE A 33 -10.34 -12.00 -9.40
C ILE A 33 -9.41 -12.91 -10.20
N ILE A 34 -8.70 -13.84 -9.54
CA ILE A 34 -7.76 -14.73 -10.23
C ILE A 34 -8.45 -15.77 -11.15
N THR A 35 -9.78 -15.93 -11.09
CA THR A 35 -10.52 -16.70 -12.12
C THR A 35 -10.57 -15.97 -13.46
N VAL A 36 -10.38 -14.65 -13.47
CA VAL A 36 -10.49 -13.78 -14.66
C VAL A 36 -9.12 -13.28 -15.11
N PHE A 37 -8.26 -12.90 -14.15
CA PHE A 37 -6.91 -12.39 -14.41
C PHE A 37 -5.86 -13.35 -13.87
N PRO A 38 -4.74 -13.57 -14.56
CA PRO A 38 -3.62 -14.33 -14.00
C PRO A 38 -3.17 -13.72 -12.66
N ALA A 39 -2.82 -14.56 -11.68
CA ALA A 39 -2.44 -14.08 -10.34
C ALA A 39 -1.24 -13.14 -10.35
N ASP A 40 -0.28 -13.34 -11.25
CA ASP A 40 0.88 -12.48 -11.50
C ASP A 40 0.54 -11.10 -12.10
N ARG A 41 -0.74 -10.81 -12.31
CA ARG A 41 -1.30 -9.50 -12.71
C ARG A 41 -2.17 -8.86 -11.64
N VAL A 42 -2.29 -9.51 -10.48
CA VAL A 42 -3.12 -9.05 -9.37
C VAL A 42 -2.22 -8.59 -8.22
N GLY A 43 -2.39 -7.35 -7.77
CA GLY A 43 -1.76 -6.82 -6.58
C GLY A 43 -2.76 -6.59 -5.46
N VAL A 44 -2.31 -6.70 -4.22
CA VAL A 44 -3.11 -6.35 -3.03
C VAL A 44 -2.42 -5.22 -2.29
N ARG A 45 -3.22 -4.25 -1.78
CA ARG A 45 -2.72 -3.15 -0.96
C ARG A 45 -3.28 -3.23 0.45
N LEU A 46 -2.40 -3.17 1.44
CA LEU A 46 -2.73 -3.21 2.86
C LEU A 46 -2.20 -1.96 3.57
N SER A 47 -2.91 -1.55 4.63
CA SER A 47 -2.59 -0.33 5.41
C SER A 47 -2.59 -0.65 6.91
N PRO A 48 -1.58 -1.40 7.42
CA PRO A 48 -1.58 -1.91 8.79
C PRO A 48 -1.55 -0.83 9.86
N ASN A 49 -0.92 0.31 9.57
CA ASN A 49 -0.65 1.36 10.56
C ASN A 49 -1.59 2.58 10.44
N SER A 50 -2.48 2.60 9.42
CA SER A 50 -3.26 3.79 9.11
C SER A 50 -4.33 4.10 10.15
N ALA A 51 -4.47 5.39 10.48
CA ALA A 51 -5.56 5.93 11.31
C ALA A 51 -6.68 6.58 10.46
N PHE A 52 -6.56 6.56 9.13
CA PHE A 52 -7.50 7.24 8.23
C PHE A 52 -8.89 6.58 8.31
N ASN A 53 -9.94 7.41 8.43
CA ASN A 53 -11.33 6.95 8.55
C ASN A 53 -11.57 5.93 9.67
N ASP A 54 -10.97 6.16 10.84
CA ASP A 54 -11.11 5.29 12.02
C ASP A 54 -10.62 3.85 11.78
N MET A 55 -9.65 3.69 10.86
CA MET A 55 -8.97 2.40 10.68
C MET A 55 -8.10 2.08 11.89
N GLY A 56 -8.07 0.80 12.24
CA GLY A 56 -7.29 0.25 13.33
C GLY A 56 -8.01 -0.91 13.99
N SER A 57 -7.24 -1.84 14.53
CA SER A 57 -7.73 -2.98 15.28
C SER A 57 -6.73 -3.31 16.39
N PRO A 58 -7.15 -3.71 17.58
CA PRO A 58 -6.21 -4.16 18.61
C PRO A 58 -5.28 -5.29 18.15
N ASP A 59 -5.77 -6.14 17.25
CA ASP A 59 -5.05 -7.31 16.72
C ASP A 59 -4.36 -7.00 15.36
N TYR A 60 -4.23 -5.72 14.96
CA TYR A 60 -3.76 -5.33 13.62
C TYR A 60 -2.46 -6.01 13.19
N ARG A 61 -1.48 -6.15 14.07
CA ARG A 61 -0.20 -6.79 13.75
C ARG A 61 -0.39 -8.25 13.36
N GLU A 62 -1.10 -9.02 14.18
CA GLU A 62 -1.37 -10.44 13.95
C GLU A 62 -2.21 -10.62 12.68
N ASP A 63 -3.26 -9.81 12.53
CA ASP A 63 -4.16 -9.84 11.37
C ASP A 63 -3.40 -9.59 10.06
N PHE A 64 -2.66 -8.49 9.97
CA PHE A 64 -2.01 -8.11 8.71
C PHE A 64 -0.84 -9.05 8.36
N LEU A 65 -0.08 -9.55 9.33
CA LEU A 65 0.97 -10.54 9.07
C LEU A 65 0.37 -11.90 8.67
N TYR A 66 -0.71 -12.33 9.32
CA TYR A 66 -1.46 -13.52 8.92
C TYR A 66 -1.99 -13.38 7.47
N ILE A 67 -2.65 -12.27 7.16
CA ILE A 67 -3.17 -11.99 5.82
C ILE A 67 -2.05 -12.05 4.78
N ALA A 68 -0.92 -11.39 5.02
CA ALA A 68 0.21 -11.42 4.11
C ALA A 68 0.75 -12.84 3.89
N GLY A 69 0.89 -13.62 4.95
CA GLY A 69 1.29 -15.02 4.87
C GLY A 69 0.32 -15.89 4.04
N GLN A 70 -1.01 -15.65 4.18
CA GLN A 70 -2.00 -16.35 3.37
C GLN A 70 -1.95 -15.91 1.90
N LEU A 71 -1.74 -14.63 1.63
CA LEU A 71 -1.62 -14.10 0.26
C LEU A 71 -0.38 -14.64 -0.47
N ASN A 72 0.66 -15.03 0.25
CA ASN A 72 1.86 -15.61 -0.31
C ASN A 72 1.61 -16.86 -1.16
N ALA A 73 0.54 -17.62 -0.89
CA ALA A 73 0.20 -18.85 -1.62
C ALA A 73 -0.34 -18.61 -3.03
N TYR A 74 -0.74 -17.38 -3.39
CA TYR A 74 -1.40 -17.10 -4.67
C TYR A 74 -0.44 -16.74 -5.81
N GLY A 75 0.82 -16.40 -5.53
CA GLY A 75 1.77 -15.93 -6.55
C GLY A 75 1.35 -14.60 -7.17
N LEU A 76 0.90 -13.66 -6.32
CA LEU A 76 0.47 -12.33 -6.74
C LEU A 76 1.60 -11.50 -7.36
N ALA A 77 1.24 -10.52 -8.20
CA ALA A 77 2.19 -9.57 -8.78
C ALA A 77 2.99 -8.83 -7.72
N TYR A 78 2.33 -8.37 -6.66
CA TYR A 78 2.95 -7.69 -5.53
C TYR A 78 2.00 -7.58 -4.32
N LEU A 79 2.59 -7.34 -3.17
CA LEU A 79 1.91 -6.83 -2.00
C LEU A 79 2.39 -5.39 -1.74
N HIS A 80 1.45 -4.42 -1.77
CA HIS A 80 1.73 -3.02 -1.52
C HIS A 80 1.36 -2.66 -0.08
N LEU A 81 2.30 -2.10 0.67
CA LEU A 81 2.14 -1.79 2.08
C LEU A 81 2.19 -0.28 2.32
N VAL A 82 1.09 0.28 2.83
CA VAL A 82 1.08 1.62 3.42
C VAL A 82 1.48 1.47 4.87
N GLU A 83 2.77 1.29 5.11
CA GLU A 83 3.32 0.97 6.44
C GLU A 83 3.91 2.17 7.16
N GLY A 84 4.24 3.24 6.42
CA GLY A 84 4.78 4.45 7.00
C GLY A 84 3.75 5.23 7.81
N VAL A 85 4.23 5.89 8.86
CA VAL A 85 3.40 6.64 9.83
C VAL A 85 3.40 8.16 9.58
N ALA A 86 3.92 8.61 8.45
CA ALA A 86 4.06 10.03 8.12
C ALA A 86 2.74 10.82 8.15
N TYR A 87 1.59 10.14 8.09
CA TYR A 87 0.27 10.75 8.02
C TYR A 87 -0.71 10.23 9.07
N GLY A 88 -0.17 9.83 10.19
CA GLY A 88 -0.91 9.34 11.33
C GLY A 88 -0.76 7.83 11.53
N PHE A 89 -0.87 7.46 12.77
CA PHE A 89 -0.83 6.08 13.26
C PHE A 89 -1.95 5.92 14.29
N HIS A 90 -2.60 4.76 14.31
CA HIS A 90 -3.74 4.49 15.20
C HIS A 90 -3.35 4.28 16.67
N GLU A 91 -2.05 4.26 17.01
CA GLU A 91 -1.50 4.18 18.38
C GLU A 91 -1.94 2.95 19.20
N LEU A 92 -2.41 1.89 18.55
CA LEU A 92 -2.86 0.65 19.22
C LEU A 92 -1.70 -0.29 19.60
N GLY A 93 -0.46 0.12 19.33
CA GLY A 93 0.76 -0.64 19.63
C GLY A 93 1.98 -0.02 18.94
N THR A 94 2.92 -0.83 18.47
CA THR A 94 4.07 -0.37 17.68
C THR A 94 3.80 -0.54 16.20
N PRO A 95 4.22 0.39 15.32
CA PRO A 95 4.04 0.24 13.88
C PRO A 95 4.57 -1.10 13.35
N VAL A 96 3.85 -1.70 12.41
CA VAL A 96 4.31 -2.90 11.69
C VAL A 96 5.07 -2.42 10.46
N MET A 97 6.35 -2.77 10.35
CA MET A 97 7.22 -2.29 9.28
C MET A 97 7.39 -3.34 8.19
N ILE A 98 7.78 -2.89 6.99
CA ILE A 98 7.87 -3.74 5.79
C ILE A 98 8.75 -4.98 5.98
N GLY A 99 9.80 -4.90 6.81
CA GLY A 99 10.66 -6.04 7.12
C GLY A 99 9.91 -7.22 7.73
N GLU A 100 8.91 -6.97 8.58
CA GLU A 100 8.10 -8.04 9.17
C GLU A 100 7.21 -8.74 8.13
N PHE A 101 6.78 -7.99 7.10
CA PHE A 101 6.04 -8.57 5.98
C PHE A 101 6.96 -9.40 5.08
N ARG A 102 8.24 -9.02 4.93
CA ARG A 102 9.23 -9.81 4.20
C ARG A 102 9.41 -11.20 4.80
N ASP A 103 9.28 -11.34 6.12
CA ASP A 103 9.40 -12.62 6.81
C ASP A 103 8.27 -13.61 6.48
N VAL A 104 7.10 -13.10 6.04
CA VAL A 104 5.91 -13.91 5.77
C VAL A 104 5.45 -13.89 4.31
N PHE A 105 5.98 -12.99 3.48
CA PHE A 105 5.61 -12.86 2.07
C PHE A 105 6.87 -12.83 1.19
N ALA A 106 7.06 -13.86 0.37
CA ALA A 106 8.23 -14.04 -0.49
C ALA A 106 8.12 -13.33 -1.85
N GLY A 107 6.91 -12.90 -2.24
CA GLY A 107 6.67 -12.19 -3.50
C GLY A 107 7.16 -10.73 -3.46
N PRO A 108 6.99 -9.97 -4.55
CA PRO A 108 7.39 -8.58 -4.62
C PRO A 108 6.65 -7.71 -3.57
N LEU A 109 7.42 -6.97 -2.75
CA LEU A 109 6.91 -6.00 -1.77
C LEU A 109 7.13 -4.57 -2.23
N VAL A 110 6.06 -3.77 -2.15
CA VAL A 110 6.09 -2.32 -2.45
C VAL A 110 5.87 -1.56 -1.14
N GLY A 111 6.87 -0.83 -0.67
CA GLY A 111 6.76 0.07 0.48
C GLY A 111 6.15 1.41 0.08
N ASN A 112 5.39 2.04 0.98
CA ASN A 112 4.74 3.33 0.74
C ASN A 112 4.55 4.11 2.03
N CYS A 113 4.40 5.42 1.89
CA CYS A 113 4.02 6.38 2.90
C CYS A 113 5.18 7.03 3.68
N GLY A 114 5.67 8.13 3.11
CA GLY A 114 6.61 9.04 3.78
C GLY A 114 8.09 8.66 3.65
N TYR A 115 8.43 7.82 2.69
CA TYR A 115 9.82 7.56 2.35
C TYR A 115 10.50 8.81 1.78
N THR A 116 11.67 9.12 2.29
CA THR A 116 12.64 9.97 1.58
C THR A 116 13.41 9.15 0.55
N GLN A 117 14.11 9.80 -0.38
CA GLN A 117 14.98 9.09 -1.32
C GLN A 117 15.99 8.17 -0.59
N GLU A 118 16.67 8.68 0.45
CA GLU A 118 17.66 7.92 1.21
C GLU A 118 17.05 6.69 1.89
N GLN A 119 15.86 6.84 2.48
CA GLN A 119 15.15 5.73 3.11
C GLN A 119 14.72 4.68 2.07
N ALA A 120 14.28 5.12 0.89
CA ALA A 120 13.91 4.23 -0.22
C ALA A 120 15.12 3.42 -0.70
N GLU A 121 16.26 4.08 -0.94
CA GLU A 121 17.50 3.41 -1.35
C GLU A 121 17.99 2.42 -0.28
N THR A 122 17.84 2.77 0.99
CA THR A 122 18.17 1.88 2.11
C THR A 122 17.28 0.64 2.14
N ALA A 123 15.96 0.82 1.97
CA ALA A 123 15.00 -0.28 1.97
C ALA A 123 15.24 -1.26 0.79
N LEU A 124 15.57 -0.71 -0.39
CA LEU A 124 15.89 -1.51 -1.58
C LEU A 124 17.23 -2.25 -1.42
N SER A 125 18.28 -1.55 -0.98
CA SER A 125 19.62 -2.14 -0.83
C SER A 125 19.69 -3.21 0.27
N SER A 126 18.89 -3.06 1.32
CA SER A 126 18.72 -4.07 2.38
C SER A 126 17.76 -5.20 2.02
N GLN A 127 17.13 -5.15 0.85
CA GLN A 127 16.20 -6.16 0.33
C GLN A 127 14.94 -6.38 1.19
N VAL A 128 14.56 -5.42 2.04
CA VAL A 128 13.30 -5.47 2.79
C VAL A 128 12.11 -5.08 1.91
N ALA A 129 12.36 -4.30 0.85
CA ALA A 129 11.40 -3.98 -0.20
C ALA A 129 12.00 -4.23 -1.57
N ASP A 130 11.16 -4.50 -2.57
CA ASP A 130 11.56 -4.62 -3.98
C ASP A 130 11.30 -3.32 -4.74
N LEU A 131 10.31 -2.55 -4.29
CA LEU A 131 9.88 -1.27 -4.89
C LEU A 131 9.45 -0.31 -3.78
N ILE A 132 9.61 0.99 -4.04
CA ILE A 132 9.04 2.04 -3.18
C ILE A 132 8.12 2.92 -4.02
N ALA A 133 6.89 3.12 -3.53
CA ALA A 133 5.90 3.96 -4.17
C ALA A 133 5.87 5.36 -3.54
N PHE A 134 6.07 6.37 -4.37
CA PHE A 134 5.93 7.78 -4.02
C PHE A 134 4.60 8.30 -4.58
N GLY A 135 3.77 8.91 -3.75
CA GLY A 135 2.51 9.53 -4.18
C GLY A 135 2.58 11.04 -4.13
N ARG A 136 2.71 11.61 -2.95
CA ARG A 136 2.61 13.05 -2.72
C ARG A 136 3.69 13.88 -3.39
N ASP A 137 4.93 13.37 -3.36
CA ASP A 137 6.04 14.05 -4.01
C ASP A 137 5.85 14.12 -5.53
N PHE A 138 5.17 13.13 -6.13
CA PHE A 138 4.81 13.15 -7.55
C PHE A 138 3.73 14.19 -7.89
N ILE A 139 2.88 14.60 -6.94
CA ILE A 139 1.88 15.63 -7.21
C ILE A 139 2.55 16.93 -7.62
N SER A 140 3.58 17.37 -6.89
CA SER A 140 4.28 18.62 -7.13
C SER A 140 5.57 18.49 -7.96
N ASN A 141 6.01 17.27 -8.26
CA ASN A 141 7.23 17.00 -9.02
C ASN A 141 6.95 16.00 -10.15
N PRO A 142 6.49 16.46 -11.34
CA PRO A 142 6.20 15.58 -12.46
C PRO A 142 7.44 14.83 -12.96
N ASP A 143 8.62 15.36 -12.68
CA ASP A 143 9.95 14.83 -12.99
C ASP A 143 10.67 14.24 -11.75
N LEU A 144 9.94 13.70 -10.76
CA LEU A 144 10.48 13.24 -9.48
C LEU A 144 11.67 12.27 -9.63
N VAL A 145 11.56 11.33 -10.56
CA VAL A 145 12.63 10.34 -10.81
C VAL A 145 13.92 11.00 -11.29
N GLU A 146 13.80 11.99 -12.18
CA GLU A 146 14.95 12.76 -12.66
C GLU A 146 15.55 13.62 -11.54
N ARG A 147 14.71 14.22 -10.70
CA ARG A 147 15.17 14.98 -9.54
C ARG A 147 15.96 14.10 -8.57
N PHE A 148 15.49 12.92 -8.26
CA PHE A 148 16.23 11.97 -7.44
C PHE A 148 17.55 11.53 -8.10
N THR A 149 17.51 11.21 -9.37
CA THR A 149 18.71 10.75 -10.13
C THR A 149 19.81 11.81 -10.15
N ASN A 150 19.44 13.09 -10.29
CA ASN A 150 20.39 14.19 -10.43
C ASN A 150 20.65 14.96 -9.13
N GLY A 151 20.01 14.58 -8.02
CA GLY A 151 20.10 15.28 -6.74
C GLY A 151 19.53 16.71 -6.81
N TRP A 152 18.52 16.94 -7.66
CA TRP A 152 17.87 18.24 -7.77
C TRP A 152 16.88 18.48 -6.62
N PRO A 153 16.69 19.75 -6.21
CA PRO A 153 15.72 20.06 -5.16
C PRO A 153 14.29 19.74 -5.61
N LEU A 154 13.46 19.29 -4.69
CA LEU A 154 12.03 19.09 -4.93
C LEU A 154 11.28 20.42 -4.89
N ASN A 155 10.20 20.51 -5.63
CA ASN A 155 9.21 21.56 -5.44
C ASN A 155 8.57 21.44 -4.05
N PRO A 156 8.08 22.53 -3.46
CA PRO A 156 7.31 22.46 -2.22
C PRO A 156 6.13 21.49 -2.35
N PRO A 157 5.76 20.78 -1.27
CA PRO A 157 4.59 19.91 -1.29
C PRO A 157 3.33 20.65 -1.74
N ALA A 158 2.53 20.02 -2.59
CA ALA A 158 1.25 20.58 -2.99
C ALA A 158 0.29 20.67 -1.81
N GLU A 159 -0.49 21.75 -1.74
CA GLU A 159 -1.54 21.91 -0.74
C GLU A 159 -2.60 20.80 -0.88
N VAL A 160 -3.08 20.27 0.25
CA VAL A 160 -4.06 19.16 0.27
C VAL A 160 -5.32 19.49 -0.52
N ALA A 161 -5.72 20.76 -0.54
CA ALA A 161 -6.91 21.23 -1.25
C ALA A 161 -6.85 20.99 -2.77
N VAL A 162 -5.65 20.90 -3.37
CA VAL A 162 -5.48 20.70 -4.82
C VAL A 162 -5.25 19.24 -5.22
N TRP A 163 -5.04 18.32 -4.28
CA TRP A 163 -4.73 16.91 -4.61
C TRP A 163 -5.82 16.21 -5.43
N TYR A 164 -7.07 16.66 -5.29
CA TYR A 164 -8.23 16.10 -5.97
C TYR A 164 -9.06 17.22 -6.64
N SER A 165 -8.40 18.26 -7.17
CA SER A 165 -9.09 19.36 -7.85
C SER A 165 -9.81 18.85 -9.10
N PHE A 166 -10.92 19.51 -9.47
CA PHE A 166 -11.67 19.20 -10.70
C PHE A 166 -11.12 19.88 -11.96
N GLY A 167 -10.09 20.71 -11.82
CA GLY A 167 -9.45 21.45 -12.88
C GLY A 167 -7.95 21.12 -12.98
N PRO A 168 -7.27 21.67 -14.00
CA PRO A 168 -5.83 21.45 -14.18
C PRO A 168 -4.99 22.14 -13.12
N GLU A 169 -5.47 23.24 -12.55
CA GLU A 169 -4.73 24.06 -11.58
C GLU A 169 -4.39 23.27 -10.32
N GLY A 170 -3.10 23.24 -9.98
CA GLY A 170 -2.57 22.49 -8.86
C GLY A 170 -2.61 20.96 -9.03
N TYR A 171 -2.96 20.49 -10.24
CA TYR A 171 -3.07 19.06 -10.55
C TYR A 171 -2.07 18.61 -11.63
N ILE A 172 -1.90 19.41 -12.71
CA ILE A 172 -1.02 19.07 -13.84
C ILE A 172 -0.09 20.22 -14.25
N ASP A 173 -0.05 21.31 -13.50
CA ASP A 173 0.65 22.55 -13.84
C ASP A 173 1.90 22.83 -12.97
N PHE A 174 2.32 21.85 -12.16
CA PHE A 174 3.59 21.96 -11.44
C PHE A 174 4.77 21.90 -12.40
N PRO A 175 5.75 22.83 -12.28
CA PRO A 175 6.88 22.88 -13.18
C PRO A 175 7.87 21.74 -12.93
N THR A 176 8.46 21.24 -14.01
CA THR A 176 9.68 20.44 -13.94
C THR A 176 10.85 21.28 -13.40
N TYR A 177 11.95 20.63 -13.02
CA TYR A 177 13.14 21.35 -12.58
C TYR A 177 13.66 22.29 -13.66
N GLN A 178 13.71 21.86 -14.92
CA GLN A 178 14.21 22.68 -16.03
C GLN A 178 13.32 23.90 -16.28
N GLU A 179 12.00 23.75 -16.25
CA GLU A 179 11.06 24.85 -16.37
C GLU A 179 11.20 25.87 -15.24
N SER A 180 11.40 25.39 -13.99
CA SER A 180 11.61 26.29 -12.84
C SER A 180 12.90 27.12 -12.94
N GLN A 181 13.96 26.58 -13.56
CA GLN A 181 15.21 27.31 -13.80
C GLN A 181 15.07 28.37 -14.92
N ALA A 182 14.17 28.16 -15.88
CA ALA A 182 13.94 29.11 -16.98
C ALA A 182 13.11 30.33 -16.55
N ILE A 183 12.41 30.27 -15.41
CA ILE A 183 11.57 31.35 -14.88
C ILE A 183 12.35 32.22 -13.86
N SER A 184 13.49 31.76 -13.39
CA SER A 184 14.37 32.47 -12.43
C SER A 184 15.35 33.39 -13.13
#